data_28e90149976e31d68e2e1ca098b03b4c
#
_entry.id   28e90149976e31d68e2e1ca098b03b4c
#
_cell.length_a   1.000
_cell.length_b   1.000
_cell.length_c   1.000
_cell.angle_alpha   90.00
_cell.angle_beta   90.00
_cell.angle_gamma   90.00
#
_symmetry.space_group_name_H-M   'P 1'
#
loop_
_entity.id
_entity.type
_entity.pdbx_description
1 polymer ?
#
loop_
_entity_poly.entity_id
_entity_poly.type
_entity_poly.pdbx_seq_one_letter_code
_entity_poly.pdbx_strand_id
1 'polypeptide(L)'
;MFPTFIADFNNFLQPEYRISIKDPYVLTPELRIYALIRLGIDSTDRISILLRYSRSTIYAYRSRTRLKALSPQEFEEQIKGISSI
;
A
#
# COMPACT_ATOMS: atom_id res chain seq x y z
N MET A 1 1.10 -14.46 -7.57
CA MET A 1 2.24 -13.64 -7.16
C MET A 1 1.84 -12.57 -6.18
N PHE A 2 1.08 -11.57 -6.61
CA PHE A 2 0.60 -10.54 -5.69
C PHE A 2 -0.69 -10.87 -4.95
N PRO A 3 -1.45 -11.93 -5.27
CA PRO A 3 -2.74 -12.17 -4.61
C PRO A 3 -2.65 -12.25 -3.09
N THR A 4 -1.59 -12.86 -2.56
CA THR A 4 -1.42 -13.01 -1.12
C THR A 4 -1.17 -11.65 -0.47
N PHE A 5 -0.31 -10.82 -1.07
CA PHE A 5 -0.08 -9.47 -0.57
C PHE A 5 -1.36 -8.64 -0.58
N ILE A 6 -2.13 -8.72 -1.66
CA ILE A 6 -3.39 -7.98 -1.80
C ILE A 6 -4.39 -8.43 -0.75
N ALA A 7 -4.50 -9.74 -0.52
CA ALA A 7 -5.40 -10.26 0.50
C ALA A 7 -5.01 -9.77 1.90
N ASP A 8 -3.72 -9.82 2.23
CA ASP A 8 -3.23 -9.37 3.51
C ASP A 8 -3.41 -7.86 3.67
N PHE A 9 -3.14 -7.10 2.61
CA PHE A 9 -3.36 -5.65 2.59
C PHE A 9 -4.83 -5.34 2.90
N ASN A 10 -5.75 -6.04 2.25
CA ASN A 10 -7.18 -5.83 2.45
C ASN A 10 -7.63 -6.13 3.88
N ASN A 11 -6.96 -7.03 4.58
CA ASN A 11 -7.31 -7.35 5.96
C ASN A 11 -7.12 -6.17 6.91
N PHE A 12 -6.31 -5.19 6.53
CA PHE A 12 -6.08 -4.00 7.35
C PHE A 12 -6.95 -2.82 6.94
N LEU A 13 -7.80 -2.98 5.92
CA LEU A 13 -8.72 -1.94 5.47
C LEU A 13 -10.13 -2.19 5.98
N GLN A 14 -10.89 -1.11 6.15
CA GLN A 14 -12.32 -1.22 6.40
C GLN A 14 -12.97 -1.99 5.25
N PRO A 15 -13.98 -2.84 5.52
CA PRO A 15 -14.53 -3.72 4.47
C PRO A 15 -14.98 -3.00 3.21
N GLU A 16 -15.54 -1.80 3.35
CA GLU A 16 -16.04 -1.03 2.21
C GLU A 16 -14.93 -0.47 1.32
N TYR A 17 -13.68 -0.47 1.80
CA TYR A 17 -12.55 0.07 1.06
C TYR A 17 -11.59 -1.01 0.56
N ARG A 18 -11.95 -2.27 0.73
CA ARG A 18 -11.10 -3.36 0.26
C ARG A 18 -10.96 -3.31 -1.25
N ILE A 19 -9.74 -3.58 -1.72
CA ILE A 19 -9.41 -3.49 -3.13
C ILE A 19 -9.79 -4.78 -3.82
N SER A 20 -10.54 -4.66 -4.92
CA SER A 20 -10.85 -5.80 -5.78
C SER A 20 -10.01 -5.65 -7.05
N ILE A 21 -9.16 -6.63 -7.31
CA ILE A 21 -8.25 -6.60 -8.45
C ILE A 21 -8.62 -7.71 -9.42
N LYS A 22 -8.87 -7.31 -10.67
CA LYS A 22 -9.22 -8.26 -11.72
C LYS A 22 -8.00 -8.98 -12.26
N ASP A 23 -6.88 -8.28 -12.34
CA ASP A 23 -5.62 -8.86 -12.82
C ASP A 23 -4.62 -8.89 -11.67
N PRO A 24 -4.29 -10.10 -11.14
CA PRO A 24 -3.39 -10.21 -9.99
C PRO A 24 -1.93 -9.89 -10.31
N TYR A 25 -1.60 -9.69 -11.56
CA TYR A 25 -0.24 -9.36 -11.98
C TYR A 25 -0.01 -7.86 -12.16
N VAL A 26 -1.07 -7.06 -12.03
CA VAL A 26 -0.99 -5.60 -12.19
C VAL A 26 -1.32 -4.93 -10.87
N LEU A 27 -0.37 -4.19 -10.34
CA LEU A 27 -0.58 -3.41 -9.11
C LEU A 27 -1.04 -2.00 -9.48
N THR A 28 -2.07 -1.52 -8.78
CA THR A 28 -2.48 -0.11 -8.86
C THR A 28 -1.38 0.77 -8.29
N PRO A 29 -1.37 2.07 -8.58
CA PRO A 29 -0.38 2.98 -7.98
C PRO A 29 -0.35 2.89 -6.45
N GLU A 30 -1.51 2.79 -5.81
CA GLU A 30 -1.61 2.65 -4.36
C GLU A 30 -0.88 1.40 -3.87
N LEU A 31 -1.13 0.26 -4.52
CA LEU A 31 -0.51 -1.00 -4.14
C LEU A 31 0.99 -1.02 -4.43
N ARG A 32 1.45 -0.32 -5.48
CA ARG A 32 2.89 -0.19 -5.75
C ARG A 32 3.59 0.54 -4.62
N ILE A 33 2.99 1.62 -4.13
CA ILE A 33 3.53 2.37 -3.00
C ILE A 33 3.66 1.46 -1.78
N TYR A 34 2.60 0.74 -1.46
CA TYR A 34 2.59 -0.10 -0.26
C TYR A 34 3.42 -1.37 -0.40
N ALA A 35 3.61 -1.88 -1.61
CA ALA A 35 4.57 -2.96 -1.83
C ALA A 35 6.00 -2.51 -1.48
N LEU A 36 6.37 -1.28 -1.82
CA LEU A 36 7.67 -0.74 -1.44
C LEU A 36 7.77 -0.53 0.07
N ILE A 37 6.72 -0.02 0.70
CA ILE A 37 6.67 0.15 2.15
C ILE A 37 6.84 -1.22 2.84
N ARG A 38 6.19 -2.26 2.32
CA ARG A 38 6.33 -3.63 2.81
C ARG A 38 7.80 -4.08 2.80
N LEU A 39 8.55 -3.68 1.78
CA LEU A 39 9.97 -4.02 1.65
C LEU A 39 10.88 -3.14 2.51
N GLY A 40 10.31 -2.21 3.28
CA GLY A 40 11.07 -1.31 4.13
C GLY A 40 11.42 0.02 3.49
N ILE A 41 10.98 0.26 2.25
CA ILE A 41 11.20 1.52 1.56
C ILE A 41 10.00 2.42 1.86
N ASP A 42 10.10 3.20 2.94
CA ASP A 42 8.97 4.00 3.42
C ASP A 42 9.19 5.51 3.32
N SER A 43 10.32 5.94 2.77
CA SER A 43 10.57 7.36 2.53
C SER A 43 9.79 7.83 1.30
N THR A 44 9.01 8.89 1.45
CA THR A 44 8.27 9.47 0.34
C THR A 44 9.21 9.87 -0.80
N ASP A 45 10.39 10.40 -0.47
CA ASP A 45 11.38 10.79 -1.48
C ASP A 45 11.84 9.60 -2.30
N ARG A 46 12.19 8.49 -1.63
CA ARG A 46 12.67 7.30 -2.32
C ARG A 46 11.57 6.66 -3.16
N ILE A 47 10.37 6.56 -2.64
CA ILE A 47 9.23 6.03 -3.36
C ILE A 47 8.96 6.87 -4.61
N SER A 48 9.01 8.20 -4.47
CA SER A 48 8.83 9.13 -5.58
C SER A 48 9.83 8.86 -6.70
N ILE A 49 11.11 8.68 -6.35
CA ILE A 49 12.15 8.40 -7.33
C ILE A 49 11.91 7.05 -8.03
N LEU A 50 11.60 6.02 -7.25
CA LEU A 50 11.45 4.67 -7.78
C LEU A 50 10.23 4.51 -8.68
N LEU A 51 9.12 5.14 -8.32
CA LEU A 51 7.87 5.00 -9.07
C LEU A 51 7.66 6.15 -10.07
N ARG A 52 8.50 7.17 -10.02
CA ARG A 52 8.40 8.36 -10.88
C ARG A 52 7.07 9.10 -10.69
N TYR A 53 6.56 9.10 -9.47
CA TYR A 53 5.43 9.94 -9.07
C TYR A 53 5.98 11.13 -8.27
N SER A 54 5.27 12.26 -8.30
CA SER A 54 5.66 13.40 -7.48
C SER A 54 5.50 13.07 -5.98
N ARG A 55 6.26 13.75 -5.13
CA ARG A 55 6.13 13.56 -3.67
C ARG A 55 4.72 13.85 -3.19
N SER A 56 4.10 14.90 -3.73
CA SER A 56 2.74 15.23 -3.33
C SER A 56 1.75 14.14 -3.71
N THR A 57 1.95 13.47 -4.84
CA THR A 57 1.13 12.33 -5.25
C THR A 57 1.29 11.17 -4.27
N ILE A 58 2.55 10.83 -3.92
CA ILE A 58 2.82 9.77 -2.95
C ILE A 58 2.18 10.11 -1.61
N TYR A 59 2.37 11.33 -1.13
CA TYR A 59 1.81 11.77 0.14
C TYR A 59 0.28 11.66 0.14
N ALA A 60 -0.36 12.08 -0.95
CA ALA A 60 -1.80 12.04 -1.06
C ALA A 60 -2.32 10.59 -1.02
N TYR A 61 -1.68 9.67 -1.74
CA TYR A 61 -2.07 8.26 -1.68
C TYR A 61 -1.92 7.69 -0.28
N ARG A 62 -0.78 7.94 0.38
CA ARG A 62 -0.55 7.42 1.72
C ARG A 62 -1.57 7.96 2.72
N SER A 63 -1.85 9.26 2.66
CA SER A 63 -2.81 9.88 3.57
C SER A 63 -4.22 9.33 3.37
N ARG A 64 -4.67 9.22 2.12
CA ARG A 64 -6.01 8.69 1.83
C ARG A 64 -6.14 7.24 2.23
N THR A 65 -5.13 6.43 1.96
CA THR A 65 -5.20 5.00 2.27
C THR A 65 -5.21 4.78 3.78
N ARG A 66 -4.44 5.55 4.54
CA ARG A 66 -4.47 5.44 6.00
C ARG A 66 -5.86 5.71 6.55
N LEU A 67 -6.59 6.67 5.97
CA LEU A 67 -7.95 6.96 6.42
C LEU A 67 -8.93 5.82 6.15
N LYS A 68 -8.62 4.95 5.20
CA LYS A 68 -9.44 3.77 4.89
C LYS A 68 -9.10 2.57 5.76
N ALA A 69 -8.04 2.66 6.55
CA ALA A 69 -7.56 1.54 7.36
C ALA A 69 -8.41 1.36 8.61
N LEU A 70 -8.42 0.13 9.12
CA LEU A 70 -9.04 -0.17 10.41
C LEU A 70 -8.32 0.57 11.55
N SER A 71 -6.99 0.67 11.45
CA SER A 71 -6.15 1.36 12.42
C SER A 71 -5.21 2.32 11.68
N PRO A 72 -5.67 3.55 11.36
CA PRO A 72 -4.88 4.45 10.53
C PRO A 72 -3.47 4.72 11.04
N GLN A 73 -3.28 4.85 12.36
CA GLN A 73 -1.98 5.15 12.94
C GLN A 73 -1.00 3.99 12.86
N GLU A 74 -1.51 2.76 12.80
CA GLU A 74 -0.69 1.55 12.77
C GLU A 74 -0.58 0.96 11.37
N PHE A 75 -1.31 1.49 10.41
CA PHE A 75 -1.50 0.85 9.11
C PHE A 75 -0.18 0.54 8.41
N GLU A 76 0.72 1.52 8.31
CA GLU A 76 1.97 1.31 7.58
C GLU A 76 2.88 0.30 8.29
N GLU A 77 2.88 0.29 9.62
CA GLU A 77 3.63 -0.73 10.36
C GLU A 77 3.03 -2.12 10.17
N GLN A 78 1.71 -2.20 10.10
CA GLN A 78 1.04 -3.47 9.79
C GLN A 78 1.43 -3.99 8.41
N ILE A 79 1.52 -3.10 7.43
CA ILE A 79 1.94 -3.47 6.07
C ILE A 79 3.37 -3.99 6.07
N LYS A 80 4.27 -3.34 6.80
CA LYS A 80 5.66 -3.81 6.91
C LYS A 80 5.75 -5.22 7.51
N GLY A 81 4.78 -5.59 8.35
CA GLY A 81 4.73 -6.90 8.97
C GLY A 81 4.19 -8.03 8.11
N ILE A 82 3.70 -7.73 6.90
CA ILE A 82 3.21 -8.77 6.01
C ILE A 82 4.39 -9.64 5.57
N SER A 83 4.30 -10.95 5.82
CA SER A 83 5.40 -11.86 5.53
C SER A 83 5.30 -12.53 4.17
N SER A 84 4.12 -12.51 3.57
CA SER A 84 3.84 -13.24 2.33
C SER A 84 3.75 -12.30 1.14
N ILE A 85 4.82 -12.11 0.46
CA ILE A 85 4.79 -11.30 -0.76
C ILE A 85 5.23 -12.13 -1.96
#